data_04e3d8502568534891c667bb7a95b9b1
#
_entry.id   04e3d8502568534891c667bb7a95b9b1
#
_cell.length_a   1.000
_cell.length_b   1.000
_cell.length_c   1.000
_cell.angle_alpha   90.00
_cell.angle_beta   90.00
_cell.angle_gamma   90.00
#
_symmetry.space_group_name_H-M   'P 1'
#
loop_
_entity.id
_entity.type
_entity.pdbx_description
1 polymer ?
#
loop_
_entity_poly.entity_id
_entity_poly.type
_entity_poly.pdbx_seq_one_letter_code
_entity_poly.pdbx_strand_id
1 'polypeptide(L)'
;MIKHSILFIGLDTHKVSTEVAHVEDQRGAKPVHLGKINTTKAAITKLARQYQSKYPHATLHFVYEAGPCGYWIYRLLTSLGYCCYVVAPSLIPKKPGERVKTDKRDALKLAKLLKDEELAPIYVPEPEDEAIRDLSRSRETAMKDLKDAKYQLKALFLRNNITCKVNDNWSLQHLHWLTELILPHPSQQIVLQEMIQTITERIAREKRLANELFHQVKHWRFYPVVKALQAVRGVRLLIATGIIAELGDLRRFDHPRKLMSYLGLVSKEHSSGDKRRLGSITKCGNGRARRLLVQGAHTYKHKANISTELQKRQEGLPKEINDIAWQAQLRLCRRYNRLMSRGKHRNVVVIAIAREMAAYIWAIAREVIISPVNSRLRVSRVPA
;
A
#
# COMPACT_ATOMS: atom_id res chain seq x y z
N MET A 1 3.95 -33.32 -33.05
CA MET A 1 4.07 -32.54 -31.83
C MET A 1 2.91 -31.53 -31.76
N ILE A 2 1.98 -31.70 -30.86
CA ILE A 2 0.91 -30.71 -30.64
C ILE A 2 1.60 -29.47 -30.08
N LYS A 3 1.69 -28.39 -30.87
CA LYS A 3 2.19 -27.10 -30.36
C LYS A 3 1.20 -26.63 -29.26
N HIS A 4 1.63 -26.65 -28.01
CA HIS A 4 0.90 -25.96 -26.94
C HIS A 4 0.81 -24.48 -27.32
N SER A 5 -0.35 -24.06 -27.78
CA SER A 5 -0.62 -22.64 -28.06
C SER A 5 -1.07 -21.95 -26.79
N ILE A 6 -0.66 -20.70 -26.60
CA ILE A 6 -1.13 -19.84 -25.51
C ILE A 6 -2.18 -18.88 -26.09
N LEU A 7 -3.27 -18.66 -25.36
CA LEU A 7 -4.26 -17.64 -25.67
C LEU A 7 -4.23 -16.57 -24.58
N PHE A 8 -3.90 -15.35 -24.96
CA PHE A 8 -3.83 -14.20 -24.05
C PHE A 8 -5.15 -13.44 -24.08
N ILE A 9 -5.78 -13.26 -22.92
CA ILE A 9 -7.12 -12.69 -22.77
C ILE A 9 -7.05 -11.46 -21.89
N GLY A 10 -7.35 -10.29 -22.45
CA GLY A 10 -7.43 -9.02 -21.75
C GLY A 10 -8.86 -8.70 -21.31
N LEU A 11 -9.01 -8.36 -20.04
CA LEU A 11 -10.28 -7.99 -19.43
C LEU A 11 -10.19 -6.54 -18.95
N ASP A 12 -10.95 -5.62 -19.55
CA ASP A 12 -11.15 -4.30 -18.98
C ASP A 12 -12.40 -4.32 -18.10
N THR A 13 -12.15 -4.36 -16.77
CA THR A 13 -13.16 -4.70 -15.77
C THR A 13 -13.73 -3.47 -15.09
N HIS A 14 -15.04 -3.27 -15.21
CA HIS A 14 -15.82 -2.27 -14.49
C HIS A 14 -16.83 -2.93 -13.54
N LYS A 15 -17.49 -2.12 -12.70
CA LYS A 15 -18.43 -2.59 -11.67
C LYS A 15 -19.54 -3.50 -12.25
N VAL A 16 -20.08 -3.16 -13.40
CA VAL A 16 -21.25 -3.84 -14.00
C VAL A 16 -20.83 -4.71 -15.18
N SER A 17 -19.85 -4.27 -15.95
CA SER A 17 -19.48 -4.90 -17.21
C SER A 17 -17.98 -5.01 -17.39
N THR A 18 -17.58 -6.00 -18.16
CA THR A 18 -16.19 -6.29 -18.53
C THR A 18 -16.11 -6.41 -20.04
N GLU A 19 -15.26 -5.60 -20.67
CA GLU A 19 -14.88 -5.77 -22.08
C GLU A 19 -13.82 -6.84 -22.21
N VAL A 20 -13.96 -7.68 -23.23
CA VAL A 20 -13.11 -8.86 -23.43
C VAL A 20 -12.45 -8.82 -24.80
N ALA A 21 -11.15 -9.03 -24.82
CA ALA A 21 -10.39 -9.22 -26.04
C ALA A 21 -9.39 -10.35 -25.87
N HIS A 22 -8.96 -10.98 -26.97
CA HIS A 22 -7.96 -12.04 -26.94
C HIS A 22 -6.98 -11.90 -28.09
N VAL A 23 -5.83 -12.54 -27.96
CA VAL A 23 -4.83 -12.67 -29.01
C VAL A 23 -4.14 -14.04 -28.89
N GLU A 24 -3.93 -14.70 -30.02
CA GLU A 24 -3.21 -15.98 -30.11
C GLU A 24 -1.69 -15.76 -30.07
N ASP A 25 -0.97 -16.75 -29.57
CA ASP A 25 0.50 -16.75 -29.55
C ASP A 25 1.09 -17.09 -30.91
N GLN A 26 0.82 -16.21 -31.90
CA GLN A 26 1.37 -16.31 -33.24
C GLN A 26 2.04 -15.00 -33.62
N ARG A 27 3.15 -15.07 -34.33
CA ARG A 27 3.84 -13.89 -34.85
C ARG A 27 2.89 -13.08 -35.76
N GLY A 28 2.70 -11.80 -35.47
CA GLY A 28 1.82 -10.90 -36.22
C GLY A 28 0.33 -11.05 -35.91
N ALA A 29 -0.10 -11.94 -35.01
CA ALA A 29 -1.50 -12.04 -34.62
C ALA A 29 -2.00 -10.71 -34.05
N LYS A 30 -3.15 -10.27 -34.54
CA LYS A 30 -3.82 -9.05 -34.08
C LYS A 30 -4.80 -9.41 -32.97
N PRO A 31 -4.92 -8.59 -31.91
CA PRO A 31 -5.92 -8.84 -30.89
C PRO A 31 -7.33 -8.66 -31.44
N VAL A 32 -8.23 -9.58 -31.06
CA VAL A 32 -9.63 -9.64 -31.48
C VAL A 32 -10.52 -9.28 -30.29
N HIS A 33 -11.44 -8.37 -30.51
CA HIS A 33 -12.45 -8.00 -29.52
C HIS A 33 -13.60 -9.01 -29.53
N LEU A 34 -13.92 -9.61 -28.39
CA LEU A 34 -15.04 -10.54 -28.26
C LEU A 34 -16.36 -9.83 -28.00
N GLY A 35 -16.32 -8.73 -27.24
CA GLY A 35 -17.50 -8.00 -26.81
C GLY A 35 -17.54 -7.76 -25.32
N LYS A 36 -18.73 -7.42 -24.83
CA LYS A 36 -19.01 -7.05 -23.46
C LYS A 36 -19.76 -8.15 -22.72
N ILE A 37 -19.35 -8.44 -21.49
CA ILE A 37 -20.02 -9.37 -20.58
C ILE A 37 -20.35 -8.68 -19.25
N ASN A 38 -21.25 -9.26 -18.47
CA ASN A 38 -21.48 -8.80 -17.10
C ASN A 38 -20.33 -9.15 -16.17
N THR A 39 -19.96 -8.27 -15.23
CA THR A 39 -18.92 -8.53 -14.23
C THR A 39 -19.49 -9.34 -13.08
N THR A 40 -19.82 -10.62 -13.34
CA THR A 40 -20.34 -11.59 -12.36
C THR A 40 -19.53 -12.87 -12.39
N LYS A 41 -19.51 -13.62 -11.26
CA LYS A 41 -18.83 -14.92 -11.20
C LYS A 41 -19.32 -15.87 -12.30
N ALA A 42 -20.64 -15.93 -12.53
CA ALA A 42 -21.24 -16.79 -13.55
C ALA A 42 -20.77 -16.41 -14.96
N ALA A 43 -20.77 -15.12 -15.31
CA ALA A 43 -20.35 -14.65 -16.63
C ALA A 43 -18.84 -14.90 -16.88
N ILE A 44 -17.97 -14.62 -15.91
CA ILE A 44 -16.53 -14.89 -16.01
C ILE A 44 -16.26 -16.40 -16.13
N THR A 45 -16.94 -17.23 -15.35
CA THR A 45 -16.81 -18.69 -15.45
C THR A 45 -17.28 -19.20 -16.81
N LYS A 46 -18.43 -18.70 -17.32
CA LYS A 46 -18.93 -19.03 -18.67
C LYS A 46 -17.94 -18.64 -19.74
N LEU A 47 -17.37 -17.44 -19.66
CA LEU A 47 -16.34 -16.95 -20.58
C LEU A 47 -15.13 -17.88 -20.61
N ALA A 48 -14.58 -18.24 -19.45
CA ALA A 48 -13.39 -19.10 -19.37
C ALA A 48 -13.68 -20.49 -19.98
N ARG A 49 -14.85 -21.07 -19.69
CA ARG A 49 -15.28 -22.35 -20.28
C ARG A 49 -15.50 -22.27 -21.80
N GLN A 50 -16.06 -21.19 -22.31
CA GLN A 50 -16.23 -20.96 -23.74
C GLN A 50 -14.88 -20.89 -24.45
N TYR A 51 -13.90 -20.19 -23.89
CA TYR A 51 -12.55 -20.16 -24.45
C TYR A 51 -11.88 -21.54 -24.41
N GLN A 52 -12.01 -22.27 -23.29
CA GLN A 52 -11.46 -23.62 -23.18
C GLN A 52 -12.09 -24.60 -24.19
N SER A 53 -13.39 -24.51 -24.44
CA SER A 53 -14.10 -25.32 -25.44
C SER A 53 -13.68 -24.96 -26.87
N LYS A 54 -13.51 -23.67 -27.16
CA LYS A 54 -13.11 -23.19 -28.48
C LYS A 54 -11.63 -23.46 -28.78
N TYR A 55 -10.77 -23.45 -27.77
CA TYR A 55 -9.34 -23.67 -27.85
C TYR A 55 -8.89 -24.78 -26.90
N PRO A 56 -9.28 -26.06 -27.14
CA PRO A 56 -9.09 -27.16 -26.18
C PRO A 56 -7.63 -27.46 -25.83
N HIS A 57 -6.70 -27.13 -26.73
CA HIS A 57 -5.26 -27.37 -26.57
C HIS A 57 -4.48 -26.12 -26.16
N ALA A 58 -5.15 -24.98 -25.95
CA ALA A 58 -4.49 -23.75 -25.57
C ALA A 58 -4.45 -23.58 -24.05
N THR A 59 -3.33 -23.07 -23.55
CA THR A 59 -3.26 -22.55 -22.17
C THR A 59 -3.83 -21.14 -22.16
N LEU A 60 -4.84 -20.89 -21.29
CA LEU A 60 -5.51 -19.60 -21.22
C LEU A 60 -4.82 -18.70 -20.18
N HIS A 61 -4.36 -17.54 -20.61
CA HIS A 61 -3.73 -16.52 -19.78
C HIS A 61 -4.62 -15.28 -19.74
N PHE A 62 -5.19 -14.98 -18.58
CA PHE A 62 -6.04 -13.83 -18.37
C PHE A 62 -5.26 -12.68 -17.74
N VAL A 63 -5.61 -11.43 -18.08
CA VAL A 63 -5.07 -10.24 -17.44
C VAL A 63 -6.15 -9.17 -17.27
N TYR A 64 -6.13 -8.49 -16.13
CA TYR A 64 -6.96 -7.31 -15.93
C TYR A 64 -6.24 -6.25 -15.08
N GLU A 65 -6.73 -5.00 -15.18
CA GLU A 65 -6.20 -3.87 -14.42
C GLU A 65 -6.73 -3.88 -12.98
N ALA A 66 -5.84 -3.64 -11.99
CA ALA A 66 -6.22 -3.47 -10.60
C ALA A 66 -7.14 -2.25 -10.45
N GLY A 67 -8.37 -2.48 -10.07
CA GLY A 67 -9.43 -1.48 -9.98
C GLY A 67 -10.44 -1.78 -8.87
N PRO A 68 -11.64 -1.18 -8.95
CA PRO A 68 -12.68 -1.32 -7.91
C PRO A 68 -13.17 -2.77 -7.72
N CYS A 69 -13.01 -3.63 -8.73
CA CYS A 69 -13.37 -5.05 -8.65
C CYS A 69 -12.44 -5.86 -7.73
N GLY A 70 -11.29 -5.30 -7.28
CA GLY A 70 -10.36 -6.02 -6.41
C GLY A 70 -9.79 -7.28 -7.04
N TYR A 71 -9.65 -8.35 -6.24
CA TYR A 71 -8.96 -9.57 -6.66
C TYR A 71 -9.88 -10.80 -6.80
N TRP A 72 -11.20 -10.65 -6.72
CA TRP A 72 -12.09 -11.81 -6.79
C TRP A 72 -12.07 -12.51 -8.15
N ILE A 73 -11.85 -11.76 -9.26
CA ILE A 73 -11.72 -12.33 -10.62
C ILE A 73 -10.46 -13.19 -10.70
N TYR A 74 -9.33 -12.67 -10.20
CA TYR A 74 -8.07 -13.41 -10.10
C TYR A 74 -8.27 -14.72 -9.33
N ARG A 75 -8.86 -14.64 -8.13
CA ARG A 75 -9.10 -15.82 -7.29
C ARG A 75 -10.03 -16.82 -7.95
N LEU A 76 -11.08 -16.37 -8.62
CA LEU A 76 -12.01 -17.22 -9.35
C LEU A 76 -11.30 -17.96 -10.49
N LEU A 77 -10.60 -17.25 -11.37
CA LEU A 77 -9.92 -17.85 -12.53
C LEU A 77 -8.80 -18.80 -12.06
N THR A 78 -8.03 -18.42 -11.04
CA THR A 78 -6.99 -19.28 -10.48
C THR A 78 -7.57 -20.54 -9.83
N SER A 79 -8.72 -20.44 -9.13
CA SER A 79 -9.41 -21.61 -8.54
C SER A 79 -9.96 -22.56 -9.59
N LEU A 80 -10.23 -22.07 -10.80
CA LEU A 80 -10.63 -22.87 -11.96
C LEU A 80 -9.44 -23.46 -12.73
N GLY A 81 -8.20 -23.21 -12.28
CA GLY A 81 -6.97 -23.72 -12.90
C GLY A 81 -6.40 -22.86 -14.02
N TYR A 82 -6.93 -21.67 -14.27
CA TYR A 82 -6.42 -20.77 -15.31
C TYR A 82 -5.34 -19.82 -14.77
N CYS A 83 -4.39 -19.44 -15.65
CA CYS A 83 -3.43 -18.38 -15.35
C CYS A 83 -4.12 -17.03 -15.39
N CYS A 84 -3.97 -16.24 -14.33
CA CYS A 84 -4.54 -14.89 -14.25
C CYS A 84 -3.53 -13.91 -13.68
N TYR A 85 -3.40 -12.75 -14.31
CA TYR A 85 -2.49 -11.68 -13.92
C TYR A 85 -3.28 -10.43 -13.59
N VAL A 86 -2.84 -9.71 -12.55
CA VAL A 86 -3.38 -8.40 -12.20
C VAL A 86 -2.26 -7.38 -12.39
N VAL A 87 -2.54 -6.29 -13.10
CA VAL A 87 -1.55 -5.25 -13.40
C VAL A 87 -1.97 -3.90 -12.82
N ALA A 88 -1.00 -3.11 -12.37
CA ALA A 88 -1.30 -1.78 -11.86
C ALA A 88 -1.49 -0.78 -13.01
N PRO A 89 -2.51 0.10 -12.97
CA PRO A 89 -2.76 1.13 -14.00
C PRO A 89 -1.54 1.97 -14.35
N SER A 90 -0.74 2.30 -13.33
CA SER A 90 0.47 3.12 -13.47
C SER A 90 1.66 2.43 -14.11
N LEU A 91 1.61 1.10 -14.25
CA LEU A 91 2.66 0.28 -14.83
C LEU A 91 2.33 -0.18 -16.26
N ILE A 92 1.12 0.09 -16.75
CA ILE A 92 0.73 -0.24 -18.12
C ILE A 92 1.37 0.77 -19.08
N PRO A 93 2.18 0.30 -20.08
CA PRO A 93 2.80 1.18 -21.05
C PRO A 93 1.77 2.01 -21.83
N LYS A 94 2.05 3.30 -21.99
CA LYS A 94 1.21 4.23 -22.78
C LYS A 94 2.02 4.73 -23.96
N LYS A 95 1.43 4.63 -25.15
CA LYS A 95 2.06 5.19 -26.36
C LYS A 95 1.92 6.72 -26.34
N PRO A 96 2.97 7.49 -26.69
CA PRO A 96 2.86 8.92 -26.90
C PRO A 96 1.80 9.20 -27.98
N GLY A 97 0.90 10.17 -27.74
CA GLY A 97 -0.13 10.58 -28.70
C GLY A 97 -1.44 9.79 -28.66
N GLU A 98 -1.55 8.74 -27.84
CA GLU A 98 -2.81 7.99 -27.66
C GLU A 98 -3.80 8.83 -26.83
N ARG A 99 -4.70 9.57 -27.51
CA ARG A 99 -5.66 10.49 -26.87
C ARG A 99 -7.07 9.91 -26.72
N VAL A 100 -7.37 8.82 -27.43
CA VAL A 100 -8.71 8.20 -27.41
C VAL A 100 -8.69 6.98 -26.51
N LYS A 101 -9.37 7.06 -25.39
CA LYS A 101 -9.56 5.97 -24.43
C LYS A 101 -10.99 5.40 -24.60
N THR A 102 -11.09 4.09 -24.79
CA THR A 102 -12.35 3.33 -24.75
C THR A 102 -12.09 1.97 -24.13
N ASP A 103 -13.04 1.43 -23.38
CA ASP A 103 -12.94 0.14 -22.70
C ASP A 103 -12.55 -0.99 -23.67
N LYS A 104 -13.11 -0.99 -24.90
CA LYS A 104 -12.73 -1.90 -25.97
C LYS A 104 -11.22 -1.84 -26.30
N ARG A 105 -10.67 -0.61 -26.43
CA ARG A 105 -9.24 -0.43 -26.72
C ARG A 105 -8.36 -0.87 -25.56
N ASP A 106 -8.82 -0.65 -24.34
CA ASP A 106 -8.08 -1.04 -23.14
C ASP A 106 -8.02 -2.58 -23.00
N ALA A 107 -9.12 -3.30 -23.29
CA ALA A 107 -9.10 -4.77 -23.35
C ALA A 107 -8.17 -5.32 -24.43
N LEU A 108 -8.23 -4.76 -25.67
CA LEU A 108 -7.34 -5.15 -26.78
C LEU A 108 -5.87 -4.89 -26.43
N LYS A 109 -5.59 -3.76 -25.79
CA LYS A 109 -4.25 -3.37 -25.35
C LYS A 109 -3.71 -4.31 -24.29
N LEU A 110 -4.52 -4.66 -23.28
CA LEU A 110 -4.13 -5.61 -22.22
C LEU A 110 -3.78 -6.97 -22.80
N ALA A 111 -4.60 -7.53 -23.71
CA ALA A 111 -4.31 -8.81 -24.35
C ALA A 111 -2.99 -8.75 -25.12
N LYS A 112 -2.76 -7.69 -25.90
CA LYS A 112 -1.54 -7.48 -26.67
C LYS A 112 -0.30 -7.36 -25.80
N LEU A 113 -0.34 -6.47 -24.79
CA LEU A 113 0.80 -6.23 -23.89
C LEU A 113 1.15 -7.47 -23.05
N LEU A 114 0.14 -8.32 -22.72
CA LEU A 114 0.40 -9.58 -22.05
C LEU A 114 1.15 -10.54 -22.95
N LYS A 115 0.74 -10.66 -24.22
CA LYS A 115 1.44 -11.46 -25.24
C LYS A 115 2.86 -10.99 -25.46
N ASP A 116 3.05 -9.68 -25.56
CA ASP A 116 4.35 -9.05 -25.83
C ASP A 116 5.26 -9.01 -24.58
N GLU A 117 4.83 -9.62 -23.44
CA GLU A 117 5.52 -9.66 -22.14
C GLU A 117 5.87 -8.28 -21.54
N GLU A 118 5.17 -7.24 -21.99
CA GLU A 118 5.39 -5.85 -21.53
C GLU A 118 4.66 -5.50 -20.23
N LEU A 119 3.89 -6.42 -19.64
CA LEU A 119 3.15 -6.18 -18.41
C LEU A 119 3.90 -6.72 -17.20
N ALA A 120 3.98 -5.90 -16.15
CA ALA A 120 4.49 -6.30 -14.85
C ALA A 120 3.33 -6.65 -13.91
N PRO A 121 3.08 -7.95 -13.60
CA PRO A 121 2.04 -8.35 -12.67
C PRO A 121 2.31 -7.83 -11.26
N ILE A 122 1.25 -7.43 -10.56
CA ILE A 122 1.34 -7.05 -9.16
C ILE A 122 1.18 -8.27 -8.24
N TYR A 123 1.72 -8.15 -7.04
CA TYR A 123 1.47 -9.12 -5.98
C TYR A 123 0.00 -9.06 -5.55
N VAL A 124 -0.69 -10.19 -5.63
CA VAL A 124 -2.05 -10.34 -5.11
C VAL A 124 -1.97 -10.91 -3.69
N PRO A 125 -2.46 -10.19 -2.68
CA PRO A 125 -2.44 -10.67 -1.30
C PRO A 125 -3.42 -11.83 -1.09
N GLU A 126 -3.12 -12.68 -0.09
CA GLU A 126 -4.10 -13.66 0.37
C GLU A 126 -5.33 -12.97 0.98
N PRO A 127 -6.49 -13.62 1.02
CA PRO A 127 -7.71 -13.02 1.58
C PRO A 127 -7.54 -12.50 3.00
N GLU A 128 -6.81 -13.22 3.85
CA GLU A 128 -6.50 -12.81 5.22
C GLU A 128 -5.62 -11.56 5.26
N ASP A 129 -4.59 -11.49 4.40
CA ASP A 129 -3.72 -10.32 4.30
C ASP A 129 -4.49 -9.08 3.82
N GLU A 130 -5.44 -9.29 2.89
CA GLU A 130 -6.33 -8.25 2.40
C GLU A 130 -7.26 -7.74 3.51
N ALA A 131 -7.83 -8.65 4.33
CA ALA A 131 -8.69 -8.29 5.45
C ALA A 131 -7.95 -7.44 6.51
N ILE A 132 -6.72 -7.82 6.89
CA ILE A 132 -5.89 -7.00 7.79
C ILE A 132 -5.56 -5.65 7.17
N ARG A 133 -5.29 -5.59 5.86
CA ARG A 133 -5.07 -4.34 5.14
C ARG A 133 -6.31 -3.43 5.17
N ASP A 134 -7.50 -3.99 5.00
CA ASP A 134 -8.74 -3.23 5.02
C ASP A 134 -9.04 -2.68 6.41
N LEU A 135 -8.82 -3.47 7.46
CA LEU A 135 -8.93 -3.02 8.85
C LEU A 135 -7.92 -1.89 9.15
N SER A 136 -6.67 -2.05 8.73
CA SER A 136 -5.63 -1.01 8.88
C SER A 136 -6.01 0.28 8.16
N ARG A 137 -6.55 0.19 6.94
CA ARG A 137 -7.04 1.33 6.15
C ARG A 137 -8.27 1.99 6.78
N SER A 138 -9.18 1.19 7.32
CA SER A 138 -10.37 1.67 8.03
C SER A 138 -9.98 2.52 9.25
N ARG A 139 -9.01 2.03 10.05
CA ARG A 139 -8.46 2.79 11.18
C ARG A 139 -7.79 4.09 10.72
N GLU A 140 -7.05 4.05 9.61
CA GLU A 140 -6.43 5.25 9.03
C GLU A 140 -7.46 6.29 8.59
N THR A 141 -8.56 5.84 7.97
CA THR A 141 -9.68 6.72 7.60
C THR A 141 -10.31 7.35 8.85
N ALA A 142 -10.56 6.57 9.90
CA ALA A 142 -11.08 7.09 11.16
C ALA A 142 -10.18 8.16 11.78
N MET A 143 -8.85 7.97 11.71
CA MET A 143 -7.88 8.98 12.16
C MET A 143 -7.94 10.26 11.33
N LYS A 144 -8.15 10.15 10.00
CA LYS A 144 -8.33 11.30 9.12
C LYS A 144 -9.62 12.05 9.46
N ASP A 145 -10.74 11.32 9.62
CA ASP A 145 -12.04 11.89 9.98
C ASP A 145 -11.96 12.65 11.30
N LEU A 146 -11.26 12.09 12.30
CA LEU A 146 -11.01 12.74 13.57
C LEU A 146 -10.19 14.04 13.41
N LYS A 147 -9.14 13.98 12.59
CA LYS A 147 -8.32 15.17 12.31
C LYS A 147 -9.12 16.28 11.64
N ASP A 148 -9.96 15.92 10.69
CA ASP A 148 -10.81 16.88 9.95
C ASP A 148 -11.83 17.53 10.89
N ALA A 149 -12.46 16.75 11.80
CA ALA A 149 -13.36 17.31 12.84
C ALA A 149 -12.64 18.28 13.77
N LYS A 150 -11.41 17.94 14.19
CA LYS A 150 -10.59 18.84 15.02
C LYS A 150 -10.24 20.15 14.30
N TYR A 151 -10.02 20.12 12.99
CA TYR A 151 -9.80 21.33 12.21
C TYR A 151 -11.06 22.16 12.05
N GLN A 152 -12.24 21.54 11.88
CA GLN A 152 -13.53 22.24 11.82
C GLN A 152 -13.80 23.03 13.12
N LEU A 153 -13.56 22.42 14.29
CA LEU A 153 -13.68 23.10 15.57
C LEU A 153 -12.69 24.28 15.70
N LYS A 154 -11.42 24.07 15.32
CA LYS A 154 -10.43 25.15 15.29
C LYS A 154 -10.83 26.30 14.37
N ALA A 155 -11.45 26.00 13.24
CA ALA A 155 -11.96 27.02 12.33
C ALA A 155 -13.14 27.82 12.94
N LEU A 156 -14.03 27.16 13.71
CA LEU A 156 -15.08 27.85 14.48
C LEU A 156 -14.47 28.84 15.47
N PHE A 157 -13.45 28.42 16.22
CA PHE A 157 -12.76 29.29 17.20
C PHE A 157 -12.09 30.48 16.51
N LEU A 158 -11.38 30.25 15.42
CA LEU A 158 -10.72 31.32 14.67
C LEU A 158 -11.71 32.40 14.19
N ARG A 159 -12.86 31.97 13.62
CA ARG A 159 -13.90 32.90 13.15
C ARG A 159 -14.55 33.72 14.26
N ASN A 160 -14.57 33.20 15.49
CA ASN A 160 -15.20 33.87 16.64
C ASN A 160 -14.15 34.50 17.59
N ASN A 161 -12.90 34.61 17.15
CA ASN A 161 -11.77 35.16 17.94
C ASN A 161 -11.62 34.50 19.34
N ILE A 162 -11.88 33.18 19.40
CA ILE A 162 -11.75 32.39 20.61
C ILE A 162 -10.35 31.79 20.67
N THR A 163 -9.62 32.14 21.73
CA THR A 163 -8.27 31.63 21.96
C THR A 163 -8.25 30.75 23.19
N CYS A 164 -7.81 29.50 23.03
CA CYS A 164 -7.56 28.61 24.14
C CYS A 164 -6.23 28.96 24.82
N LYS A 165 -6.23 29.14 26.13
CA LYS A 165 -5.03 29.40 26.95
C LYS A 165 -4.26 28.12 27.31
N VAL A 166 -4.83 26.93 27.00
CA VAL A 166 -4.20 25.64 27.28
C VAL A 166 -3.16 25.32 26.21
N ASN A 167 -1.92 25.14 26.64
CA ASN A 167 -0.79 24.92 25.72
C ASN A 167 -0.83 23.57 24.97
N ASP A 168 -1.42 22.53 25.57
CA ASP A 168 -1.49 21.20 25.00
C ASP A 168 -2.91 20.92 24.46
N ASN A 169 -3.07 21.05 23.16
CA ASN A 169 -4.33 20.78 22.50
C ASN A 169 -4.71 19.29 22.64
N TRP A 170 -5.95 19.04 23.03
CA TRP A 170 -6.54 17.69 23.19
C TRP A 170 -6.08 16.95 24.46
N SER A 171 -5.41 17.64 25.38
CA SER A 171 -5.23 17.19 26.76
C SER A 171 -6.55 17.15 27.52
N LEU A 172 -6.59 16.48 28.67
CA LEU A 172 -7.77 16.47 29.54
C LEU A 172 -8.19 17.90 29.93
N GLN A 173 -7.20 18.77 30.21
CA GLN A 173 -7.44 20.18 30.54
C GLN A 173 -8.08 20.94 29.37
N HIS A 174 -7.62 20.67 28.12
CA HIS A 174 -8.24 21.28 26.93
C HIS A 174 -9.66 20.76 26.70
N LEU A 175 -9.90 19.47 26.92
CA LEU A 175 -11.25 18.88 26.80
C LEU A 175 -12.21 19.47 27.87
N HIS A 176 -11.74 19.64 29.12
CA HIS A 176 -12.50 20.28 30.16
C HIS A 176 -12.84 21.73 29.78
N TRP A 177 -11.87 22.51 29.36
CA TRP A 177 -12.11 23.87 28.87
C TRP A 177 -13.16 23.93 27.75
N LEU A 178 -13.15 22.95 26.82
CA LEU A 178 -14.16 22.88 25.77
C LEU A 178 -15.59 22.69 26.30
N THR A 179 -15.77 21.95 27.40
CA THR A 179 -17.09 21.71 27.99
C THR A 179 -17.62 22.92 28.75
N GLU A 180 -16.74 23.79 29.23
CA GLU A 180 -17.09 25.01 29.95
C GLU A 180 -17.30 26.23 29.05
N LEU A 181 -16.91 26.12 27.78
CA LEU A 181 -16.96 27.21 26.82
C LEU A 181 -18.43 27.57 26.47
N ILE A 182 -18.81 28.81 26.73
CA ILE A 182 -20.13 29.36 26.40
C ILE A 182 -19.96 30.38 25.28
N LEU A 183 -20.72 30.19 24.19
CA LEU A 183 -20.78 31.13 23.07
C LEU A 183 -21.95 32.06 23.21
N PRO A 184 -21.85 33.35 22.73
CA PRO A 184 -22.88 34.37 22.95
C PRO A 184 -24.23 34.04 22.32
N HIS A 185 -24.22 33.31 21.18
CA HIS A 185 -25.45 33.01 20.46
C HIS A 185 -25.87 31.55 20.63
N PRO A 186 -27.15 31.23 20.97
CA PRO A 186 -27.60 29.87 21.22
C PRO A 186 -27.33 28.91 20.04
N SER A 187 -27.50 29.36 18.80
CA SER A 187 -27.21 28.52 17.62
C SER A 187 -25.72 28.18 17.49
N GLN A 188 -24.82 29.07 17.89
CA GLN A 188 -23.38 28.80 17.94
C GLN A 188 -23.04 27.80 19.04
N GLN A 189 -23.73 27.89 20.18
CA GLN A 189 -23.56 26.96 21.30
C GLN A 189 -23.97 25.53 20.89
N ILE A 190 -25.09 25.39 20.17
CA ILE A 190 -25.49 24.08 19.59
C ILE A 190 -24.42 23.54 18.65
N VAL A 191 -23.92 24.37 17.74
CA VAL A 191 -22.85 23.96 16.82
C VAL A 191 -21.58 23.54 17.55
N LEU A 192 -21.18 24.24 18.60
CA LEU A 192 -20.05 23.89 19.44
C LEU A 192 -20.23 22.51 20.09
N GLN A 193 -21.40 22.27 20.70
CA GLN A 193 -21.73 21.01 21.37
C GLN A 193 -21.71 19.85 20.40
N GLU A 194 -22.31 19.98 19.21
CA GLU A 194 -22.30 18.97 18.14
C GLU A 194 -20.87 18.67 17.63
N MET A 195 -20.01 19.68 17.50
CA MET A 195 -18.62 19.47 17.10
C MET A 195 -17.82 18.72 18.17
N ILE A 196 -18.04 19.03 19.45
CA ILE A 196 -17.39 18.31 20.58
C ILE A 196 -17.86 16.86 20.62
N GLN A 197 -19.16 16.61 20.49
CA GLN A 197 -19.74 15.27 20.43
C GLN A 197 -19.16 14.46 19.25
N THR A 198 -19.14 15.06 18.06
CA THR A 198 -18.53 14.44 16.86
C THR A 198 -17.07 14.06 17.09
N ILE A 199 -16.27 14.90 17.72
CA ILE A 199 -14.86 14.60 18.02
C ILE A 199 -14.76 13.44 19.00
N THR A 200 -15.60 13.42 20.04
CA THR A 200 -15.65 12.37 21.06
C THR A 200 -15.97 11.01 20.43
N GLU A 201 -16.98 10.96 19.58
CA GLU A 201 -17.36 9.74 18.85
C GLU A 201 -16.26 9.24 17.91
N ARG A 202 -15.60 10.16 17.20
CA ARG A 202 -14.48 9.82 16.31
C ARG A 202 -13.25 9.34 17.07
N ILE A 203 -12.96 9.88 18.27
CA ILE A 203 -11.92 9.35 19.15
C ILE A 203 -12.25 7.92 19.56
N ALA A 204 -13.50 7.66 19.99
CA ALA A 204 -13.93 6.33 20.39
C ALA A 204 -13.86 5.34 19.22
N ARG A 205 -14.26 5.75 18.00
CA ARG A 205 -14.19 4.94 16.79
C ARG A 205 -12.73 4.59 16.45
N GLU A 206 -11.82 5.55 16.47
CA GLU A 206 -10.38 5.30 16.18
C GLU A 206 -9.79 4.33 17.19
N LYS A 207 -10.09 4.50 18.50
CA LYS A 207 -9.64 3.58 19.55
C LYS A 207 -10.17 2.16 19.36
N ARG A 208 -11.47 1.98 19.04
CA ARG A 208 -12.04 0.65 18.78
C ARG A 208 -11.32 -0.04 17.60
N LEU A 209 -11.13 0.67 16.48
CA LEU A 209 -10.44 0.11 15.32
C LEU A 209 -8.96 -0.20 15.60
N ALA A 210 -8.29 0.63 16.39
CA ALA A 210 -6.90 0.38 16.80
C ALA A 210 -6.79 -0.87 17.69
N ASN A 211 -7.70 -1.04 18.66
CA ASN A 211 -7.74 -2.21 19.53
C ASN A 211 -8.06 -3.47 18.75
N GLU A 212 -9.06 -3.42 17.86
CA GLU A 212 -9.40 -4.56 17.01
C GLU A 212 -8.23 -4.96 16.10
N LEU A 213 -7.58 -4.01 15.47
CA LEU A 213 -6.38 -4.28 14.69
C LEU A 213 -5.27 -4.93 15.53
N PHE A 214 -5.09 -4.48 16.77
CA PHE A 214 -4.14 -5.07 17.71
C PHE A 214 -4.45 -6.53 18.01
N HIS A 215 -5.74 -6.89 18.19
CA HIS A 215 -6.17 -8.26 18.44
C HIS A 215 -5.99 -9.14 17.21
N GLN A 216 -6.47 -8.71 16.06
CA GLN A 216 -6.43 -9.49 14.81
C GLN A 216 -4.98 -9.76 14.33
N VAL A 217 -4.10 -8.77 14.45
CA VAL A 217 -2.69 -8.90 14.02
C VAL A 217 -1.94 -10.00 14.79
N LYS A 218 -2.29 -10.29 16.05
CA LYS A 218 -1.64 -11.35 16.83
C LYS A 218 -1.84 -12.74 16.23
N HIS A 219 -2.92 -12.96 15.52
CA HIS A 219 -3.26 -14.23 14.87
C HIS A 219 -2.85 -14.28 13.40
N TRP A 220 -2.37 -13.15 12.86
CA TRP A 220 -1.98 -13.05 11.47
C TRP A 220 -0.63 -13.74 11.21
N ARG A 221 -0.53 -14.45 10.07
CA ARG A 221 0.70 -15.16 9.67
C ARG A 221 1.95 -14.28 9.63
N PHE A 222 1.80 -12.98 9.40
CA PHE A 222 2.90 -12.00 9.40
C PHE A 222 3.16 -11.38 10.78
N TYR A 223 2.48 -11.81 11.85
CA TYR A 223 2.74 -11.28 13.19
C TYR A 223 4.20 -11.39 13.64
N PRO A 224 4.92 -12.50 13.38
CA PRO A 224 6.34 -12.57 13.72
C PRO A 224 7.16 -11.45 13.06
N VAL A 225 6.89 -11.13 11.80
CA VAL A 225 7.55 -10.00 11.10
C VAL A 225 7.13 -8.67 11.72
N VAL A 226 5.84 -8.46 11.97
CA VAL A 226 5.33 -7.24 12.62
C VAL A 226 5.96 -7.04 14.00
N LYS A 227 6.14 -8.12 14.78
CA LYS A 227 6.82 -8.08 16.08
C LYS A 227 8.29 -7.69 15.91
N ALA A 228 9.01 -8.31 14.99
CA ALA A 228 10.43 -8.04 14.73
C ALA A 228 10.67 -6.58 14.26
N LEU A 229 9.83 -6.07 13.39
CA LEU A 229 9.95 -4.70 12.89
C LEU A 229 9.80 -3.64 13.98
N GLN A 230 9.16 -3.95 15.10
CA GLN A 230 9.04 -3.02 16.22
C GLN A 230 10.37 -2.80 16.98
N ALA A 231 11.41 -3.61 16.71
CA ALA A 231 12.76 -3.33 17.16
C ALA A 231 13.34 -2.03 16.56
N VAL A 232 12.83 -1.65 15.39
CA VAL A 232 13.28 -0.42 14.70
C VAL A 232 12.67 0.81 15.36
N ARG A 233 13.52 1.78 15.72
CA ARG A 233 13.06 3.06 16.25
C ARG A 233 12.09 3.74 15.28
N GLY A 234 10.97 4.24 15.82
CA GLY A 234 9.92 4.88 15.03
C GLY A 234 8.94 3.92 14.36
N VAL A 235 9.16 2.61 14.45
CA VAL A 235 8.26 1.59 13.93
C VAL A 235 7.55 0.90 15.10
N ARG A 236 6.38 1.42 15.48
CA ARG A 236 5.49 0.79 16.47
C ARG A 236 4.51 -0.16 15.75
N LEU A 237 3.73 -0.91 16.52
CA LEU A 237 2.80 -1.93 16.02
C LEU A 237 1.97 -1.44 14.81
N LEU A 238 1.31 -0.30 14.92
CA LEU A 238 0.44 0.23 13.84
C LEU A 238 1.21 0.54 12.55
N ILE A 239 2.45 1.06 12.68
CA ILE A 239 3.31 1.33 11.52
C ILE A 239 3.82 0.02 10.93
N ALA A 240 4.30 -0.91 11.75
CA ALA A 240 4.76 -2.23 11.30
C ALA A 240 3.64 -3.00 10.58
N THR A 241 2.45 -3.08 11.21
CA THR A 241 1.27 -3.71 10.62
C THR A 241 0.89 -3.07 9.30
N GLY A 242 0.80 -1.74 9.25
CA GLY A 242 0.43 -1.02 8.03
C GLY A 242 1.43 -1.23 6.90
N ILE A 243 2.73 -1.25 7.19
CA ILE A 243 3.79 -1.53 6.18
C ILE A 243 3.60 -2.94 5.61
N ILE A 244 3.46 -3.96 6.46
CA ILE A 244 3.34 -5.35 6.00
C ILE A 244 1.97 -5.60 5.34
N ALA A 245 0.88 -5.04 5.84
CA ALA A 245 -0.44 -5.15 5.22
C ALA A 245 -0.47 -4.53 3.80
N GLU A 246 0.29 -3.46 3.57
CA GLU A 246 0.37 -2.81 2.26
C GLU A 246 1.38 -3.47 1.31
N LEU A 247 2.43 -4.08 1.83
CA LEU A 247 3.52 -4.63 1.01
C LEU A 247 3.49 -6.16 0.89
N GLY A 248 2.86 -6.86 1.84
CA GLY A 248 2.90 -8.32 1.92
C GLY A 248 4.30 -8.84 2.28
N ASP A 249 4.66 -10.00 1.75
CA ASP A 249 5.95 -10.63 2.01
C ASP A 249 7.11 -9.82 1.38
N LEU A 250 7.96 -9.25 2.23
CA LEU A 250 9.11 -8.46 1.78
C LEU A 250 10.23 -9.33 1.17
N ARG A 251 10.21 -10.66 1.38
CA ARG A 251 11.18 -11.58 0.77
C ARG A 251 11.03 -11.70 -0.73
N ARG A 252 9.88 -11.29 -1.30
CA ARG A 252 9.67 -11.20 -2.75
C ARG A 252 10.57 -10.17 -3.46
N PHE A 253 11.19 -9.27 -2.69
CA PHE A 253 12.18 -8.35 -3.22
C PHE A 253 13.58 -8.95 -3.01
N ASP A 254 14.28 -9.31 -4.07
CA ASP A 254 15.62 -9.92 -3.98
C ASP A 254 16.66 -8.97 -3.39
N HIS A 255 16.44 -7.65 -3.57
CA HIS A 255 17.37 -6.62 -3.11
C HIS A 255 16.64 -5.40 -2.55
N PRO A 256 17.12 -4.75 -1.46
CA PRO A 256 16.45 -3.61 -0.84
C PRO A 256 16.26 -2.41 -1.78
N ARG A 257 17.11 -2.25 -2.79
CA ARG A 257 16.92 -1.20 -3.82
C ARG A 257 15.65 -1.41 -4.64
N LYS A 258 15.25 -2.66 -4.90
CA LYS A 258 13.96 -2.97 -5.56
C LYS A 258 12.78 -2.52 -4.69
N LEU A 259 12.84 -2.76 -3.38
CA LEU A 259 11.82 -2.26 -2.44
C LEU A 259 11.78 -0.72 -2.40
N MET A 260 12.94 -0.04 -2.36
CA MET A 260 13.01 1.42 -2.38
C MET A 260 12.40 2.00 -3.66
N SER A 261 12.65 1.36 -4.81
CA SER A 261 12.06 1.72 -6.11
C SER A 261 10.55 1.49 -6.12
N TYR A 262 10.10 0.31 -5.65
CA TYR A 262 8.69 -0.03 -5.53
C TYR A 262 7.92 0.96 -4.64
N LEU A 263 8.57 1.48 -3.60
CA LEU A 263 8.02 2.51 -2.71
C LEU A 263 8.05 3.93 -3.31
N GLY A 264 8.68 4.10 -4.47
CA GLY A 264 8.87 5.42 -5.09
C GLY A 264 9.71 6.39 -4.26
N LEU A 265 10.64 5.86 -3.46
CA LEU A 265 11.58 6.62 -2.64
C LEU A 265 12.92 6.90 -3.36
N VAL A 266 13.05 6.49 -4.61
CA VAL A 266 14.19 6.81 -5.47
C VAL A 266 13.95 8.12 -6.20
N SER A 267 15.04 8.85 -6.47
CA SER A 267 14.97 10.11 -7.22
C SER A 267 14.59 9.85 -8.68
N LYS A 268 13.82 10.77 -9.28
CA LYS A 268 13.70 10.87 -10.73
C LYS A 268 15.06 11.24 -11.29
N GLU A 269 15.39 10.72 -12.45
CA GLU A 269 16.62 11.03 -13.15
C GLU A 269 16.31 11.38 -14.61
N HIS A 270 16.85 12.49 -15.07
CA HIS A 270 16.78 12.98 -16.45
C HIS A 270 18.19 13.31 -16.89
N SER A 271 19.03 12.28 -16.98
CA SER A 271 20.43 12.42 -17.36
C SER A 271 20.59 12.20 -18.85
N SER A 272 21.47 12.97 -19.48
CA SER A 272 21.81 12.88 -20.90
C SER A 272 23.30 13.18 -21.06
N GLY A 273 24.04 12.28 -21.71
CA GLY A 273 25.48 12.34 -21.79
C GLY A 273 26.11 12.41 -20.40
N ASP A 274 27.10 13.29 -20.21
CA ASP A 274 27.81 13.45 -18.92
C ASP A 274 27.03 14.24 -17.87
N LYS A 275 25.87 14.81 -18.23
CA LYS A 275 25.09 15.65 -17.30
C LYS A 275 24.06 14.80 -16.53
N ARG A 276 24.32 14.61 -15.22
CA ARG A 276 23.40 13.95 -14.32
C ARG A 276 22.43 14.94 -13.67
N ARG A 277 21.12 14.80 -13.94
CA ARG A 277 20.07 15.64 -13.36
C ARG A 277 19.12 14.80 -12.51
N LEU A 278 19.22 14.93 -11.18
CA LEU A 278 18.34 14.28 -10.23
C LEU A 278 17.22 15.23 -9.81
N GLY A 279 15.99 14.74 -9.87
CA GLY A 279 14.79 15.45 -9.43
C GLY A 279 14.28 14.98 -8.06
N SER A 280 13.03 15.31 -7.76
CA SER A 280 12.32 14.79 -6.59
C SER A 280 12.15 13.26 -6.68
N ILE A 281 11.69 12.63 -5.59
CA ILE A 281 11.38 11.18 -5.60
C ILE A 281 10.29 10.87 -6.62
N THR A 282 10.30 9.64 -7.17
CA THR A 282 9.36 9.22 -8.22
C THR A 282 7.91 9.22 -7.75
N LYS A 283 7.67 8.94 -6.47
CA LYS A 283 6.34 8.77 -5.85
C LYS A 283 5.51 7.65 -6.47
N CYS A 284 6.09 6.80 -7.29
CA CYS A 284 5.45 5.61 -7.82
C CYS A 284 5.11 4.61 -6.71
N GLY A 285 4.25 3.63 -7.01
CA GLY A 285 3.91 2.54 -6.12
C GLY A 285 3.11 2.95 -4.87
N ASN A 286 3.27 2.19 -3.78
CA ASN A 286 2.39 2.29 -2.62
C ASN A 286 2.63 3.55 -1.77
N GLY A 287 1.75 4.54 -1.92
CA GLY A 287 1.81 5.82 -1.19
C GLY A 287 1.54 5.70 0.31
N ARG A 288 0.74 4.68 0.74
CA ARG A 288 0.44 4.46 2.16
C ARG A 288 1.66 3.92 2.90
N ALA A 289 2.30 2.86 2.37
CA ALA A 289 3.53 2.32 2.93
C ALA A 289 4.64 3.38 2.96
N ARG A 290 4.80 4.17 1.89
CA ARG A 290 5.76 5.28 1.86
C ARG A 290 5.51 6.30 2.96
N ARG A 291 4.25 6.70 3.22
CA ARG A 291 3.89 7.65 4.27
C ARG A 291 4.19 7.10 5.67
N LEU A 292 3.91 5.81 5.93
CA LEU A 292 4.23 5.16 7.21
C LEU A 292 5.73 5.14 7.47
N LEU A 293 6.55 4.86 6.45
CA LEU A 293 8.00 4.95 6.54
C LEU A 293 8.49 6.36 6.85
N VAL A 294 7.92 7.37 6.18
CA VAL A 294 8.24 8.78 6.44
C VAL A 294 7.86 9.17 7.87
N GLN A 295 6.71 8.70 8.37
CA GLN A 295 6.28 8.93 9.75
C GLN A 295 7.28 8.35 10.77
N GLY A 296 7.72 7.12 10.57
CA GLY A 296 8.77 6.48 11.40
C GLY A 296 10.10 7.23 11.33
N ALA A 297 10.48 7.70 10.13
CA ALA A 297 11.74 8.39 9.88
C ALA A 297 11.89 9.73 10.61
N HIS A 298 10.81 10.39 11.01
CA HIS A 298 10.86 11.63 11.79
C HIS A 298 11.54 11.47 13.16
N THR A 299 11.62 10.26 13.71
CA THR A 299 12.24 10.00 15.01
C THR A 299 13.76 10.09 15.00
N TYR A 300 14.38 10.02 13.84
CA TYR A 300 15.85 10.02 13.67
C TYR A 300 16.51 11.39 13.78
N LYS A 301 15.71 12.45 14.02
CA LYS A 301 16.20 13.77 14.40
C LYS A 301 16.84 13.81 15.80
N HIS A 302 16.54 12.84 16.65
CA HIS A 302 17.08 12.72 18.00
C HIS A 302 18.33 11.83 18.02
N LYS A 303 19.20 12.00 19.02
CA LYS A 303 20.38 11.14 19.23
C LYS A 303 19.99 9.67 19.32
N ALA A 304 20.88 8.79 18.89
CA ALA A 304 20.70 7.34 19.03
C ALA A 304 20.62 6.97 20.52
N ASN A 305 19.54 6.30 20.89
CA ASN A 305 19.30 5.84 22.26
C ASN A 305 18.24 4.73 22.27
N ILE A 306 18.39 3.77 23.14
CA ILE A 306 17.40 2.72 23.41
C ILE A 306 16.61 3.17 24.65
N SER A 307 15.41 3.70 24.40
CA SER A 307 14.47 4.05 25.49
C SER A 307 13.90 2.78 26.13
N THR A 308 13.42 2.88 27.37
CA THR A 308 12.74 1.78 28.07
C THR A 308 11.61 1.16 27.23
N GLU A 309 10.84 1.98 26.50
CA GLU A 309 9.79 1.50 25.60
C GLU A 309 10.35 0.73 24.41
N LEU A 310 11.47 1.16 23.83
CA LEU A 310 12.13 0.43 22.74
C LEU A 310 12.70 -0.88 23.24
N GLN A 311 13.34 -0.89 24.41
CA GLN A 311 13.86 -2.08 25.05
C GLN A 311 12.76 -3.14 25.26
N LYS A 312 11.61 -2.77 25.82
CA LYS A 312 10.45 -3.67 25.97
C LYS A 312 9.99 -4.29 24.64
N ARG A 313 10.09 -3.56 23.53
CA ARG A 313 9.73 -4.07 22.19
C ARG A 313 10.78 -5.00 21.61
N GLN A 314 12.02 -4.90 22.08
CA GLN A 314 13.15 -5.73 21.67
C GLN A 314 13.28 -7.02 22.51
N GLU A 315 12.60 -7.07 23.67
CA GLU A 315 12.58 -8.24 24.54
C GLU A 315 12.05 -9.49 23.79
N GLY A 316 12.77 -10.60 23.93
CA GLY A 316 12.42 -11.87 23.31
C GLY A 316 12.56 -11.92 21.78
N LEU A 317 13.23 -10.93 21.17
CA LEU A 317 13.64 -11.00 19.77
C LEU A 317 15.07 -11.56 19.64
N PRO A 318 15.38 -12.26 18.53
CA PRO A 318 16.72 -12.70 18.21
C PRO A 318 17.74 -11.56 18.24
N LYS A 319 18.97 -11.88 18.66
CA LYS A 319 20.06 -10.89 18.76
C LYS A 319 20.34 -10.21 17.41
N GLU A 320 20.31 -10.98 16.34
CA GLU A 320 20.56 -10.53 14.96
C GLU A 320 19.59 -9.40 14.56
N ILE A 321 18.31 -9.53 14.94
CA ILE A 321 17.28 -8.50 14.68
C ILE A 321 17.58 -7.22 15.48
N ASN A 322 17.95 -7.37 16.75
CA ASN A 322 18.29 -6.24 17.61
C ASN A 322 19.56 -5.53 17.13
N ASP A 323 20.56 -6.29 16.67
CA ASP A 323 21.79 -5.75 16.09
C ASP A 323 21.52 -4.98 14.81
N ILE A 324 20.70 -5.51 13.89
CA ILE A 324 20.27 -4.80 12.68
C ILE A 324 19.55 -3.50 13.05
N ALA A 325 18.62 -3.55 14.01
CA ALA A 325 17.86 -2.39 14.44
C ALA A 325 18.74 -1.32 15.10
N TRP A 326 19.75 -1.71 15.86
CA TRP A 326 20.72 -0.80 16.46
C TRP A 326 21.63 -0.16 15.41
N GLN A 327 22.18 -0.95 14.49
CA GLN A 327 22.95 -0.44 13.35
C GLN A 327 22.15 0.55 12.51
N ALA A 328 20.86 0.23 12.26
CA ALA A 328 19.94 1.15 11.59
C ALA A 328 19.88 2.48 12.36
N GLN A 329 19.68 2.44 13.66
CA GLN A 329 19.55 3.65 14.48
C GLN A 329 20.82 4.51 14.44
N LEU A 330 21.99 3.92 14.64
CA LEU A 330 23.28 4.62 14.59
C LEU A 330 23.48 5.29 13.22
N ARG A 331 23.30 4.52 12.15
CA ARG A 331 23.51 5.01 10.79
C ARG A 331 22.52 6.10 10.40
N LEU A 332 21.22 5.90 10.68
CA LEU A 332 20.18 6.83 10.26
C LEU A 332 20.25 8.16 11.04
N CYS A 333 20.55 8.13 12.35
CA CYS A 333 20.79 9.36 13.13
C CYS A 333 22.01 10.12 12.62
N ARG A 334 23.15 9.43 12.36
CA ARG A 334 24.36 10.05 11.80
C ARG A 334 24.07 10.66 10.42
N ARG A 335 23.34 9.94 9.57
CA ARG A 335 22.96 10.43 8.25
C ARG A 335 22.02 11.63 8.33
N TYR A 336 21.04 11.62 9.23
CA TYR A 336 20.15 12.75 9.45
C TYR A 336 20.93 14.02 9.77
N ASN A 337 21.79 13.97 10.80
CA ASN A 337 22.60 15.09 11.23
C ASN A 337 23.54 15.60 10.12
N ARG A 338 24.22 14.69 9.39
CA ARG A 338 25.08 15.04 8.27
C ARG A 338 24.35 15.77 7.14
N LEU A 339 23.10 15.36 6.84
CA LEU A 339 22.32 16.03 5.80
C LEU A 339 21.78 17.39 6.27
N MET A 340 21.40 17.49 7.55
CA MET A 340 20.98 18.78 8.14
C MET A 340 22.14 19.78 8.21
N SER A 341 23.35 19.35 8.62
CA SER A 341 24.54 20.23 8.67
C SER A 341 24.96 20.74 7.27
N ARG A 342 24.57 20.02 6.20
CA ARG A 342 24.76 20.45 4.81
C ARG A 342 23.65 21.38 4.30
N GLY A 343 22.81 21.92 5.17
CA GLY A 343 21.72 22.84 4.80
C GLY A 343 20.57 22.23 4.01
N LYS A 344 20.42 20.89 3.98
CA LYS A 344 19.30 20.25 3.26
C LYS A 344 17.99 20.49 3.99
N HIS A 345 16.94 20.82 3.24
CA HIS A 345 15.61 21.02 3.80
C HIS A 345 15.12 19.77 4.56
N ARG A 346 14.56 19.96 5.76
CA ARG A 346 14.14 18.89 6.69
C ARG A 346 13.33 17.78 6.03
N ASN A 347 12.36 18.12 5.19
CA ASN A 347 11.51 17.11 4.53
C ASN A 347 12.29 16.23 3.55
N VAL A 348 13.30 16.81 2.86
CA VAL A 348 14.20 16.05 1.98
C VAL A 348 15.05 15.08 2.80
N VAL A 349 15.54 15.52 3.97
CA VAL A 349 16.31 14.69 4.89
C VAL A 349 15.47 13.51 5.40
N VAL A 350 14.26 13.77 5.89
CA VAL A 350 13.36 12.71 6.39
C VAL A 350 13.05 11.66 5.31
N ILE A 351 12.84 12.09 4.07
CA ILE A 351 12.62 11.16 2.94
C ILE A 351 13.88 10.33 2.66
N ALA A 352 15.07 10.91 2.73
CA ALA A 352 16.32 10.18 2.57
C ALA A 352 16.51 9.14 3.68
N ILE A 353 16.09 9.45 4.92
CA ILE A 353 16.08 8.51 6.04
C ILE A 353 15.04 7.40 5.82
N ALA A 354 13.81 7.73 5.41
CA ALA A 354 12.76 6.76 5.12
C ALA A 354 13.18 5.76 4.03
N ARG A 355 13.86 6.24 2.99
CA ARG A 355 14.43 5.39 1.94
C ARG A 355 15.43 4.37 2.52
N GLU A 356 16.37 4.81 3.34
CA GLU A 356 17.39 3.94 3.91
C GLU A 356 16.79 3.02 4.98
N MET A 357 15.81 3.50 5.77
CA MET A 357 15.06 2.70 6.74
C MET A 357 14.35 1.51 6.07
N ALA A 358 13.86 1.67 4.85
CA ALA A 358 13.24 0.57 4.09
C ALA A 358 14.19 -0.61 3.87
N ALA A 359 15.52 -0.37 3.75
CA ALA A 359 16.51 -1.45 3.63
C ALA A 359 16.64 -2.25 4.93
N TYR A 360 16.64 -1.59 6.08
CA TYR A 360 16.71 -2.26 7.38
C TYR A 360 15.43 -3.05 7.70
N ILE A 361 14.27 -2.49 7.35
CA ILE A 361 12.97 -3.20 7.44
C ILE A 361 12.99 -4.46 6.56
N TRP A 362 13.51 -4.34 5.35
CA TRP A 362 13.69 -5.49 4.45
C TRP A 362 14.64 -6.53 5.02
N ALA A 363 15.79 -6.12 5.58
CA ALA A 363 16.76 -7.02 6.18
C ALA A 363 16.14 -7.79 7.37
N ILE A 364 15.49 -7.08 8.31
CA ILE A 364 14.81 -7.71 9.46
C ILE A 364 13.73 -8.69 9.00
N ALA A 365 12.93 -8.33 8.00
CA ALA A 365 11.86 -9.21 7.53
C ALA A 365 12.39 -10.52 6.91
N ARG A 366 13.62 -10.55 6.42
CA ARG A 366 14.27 -11.77 5.89
C ARG A 366 14.77 -12.72 6.96
N GLU A 367 15.15 -12.18 8.13
CA GLU A 367 15.59 -12.99 9.29
C GLU A 367 14.41 -13.73 9.95
N VAL A 368 13.17 -13.35 9.63
CA VAL A 368 11.99 -13.94 10.27
C VAL A 368 11.41 -15.06 9.43
N ILE A 369 11.18 -16.21 10.04
CA ILE A 369 10.47 -17.34 9.42
C ILE A 369 8.98 -17.02 9.44
N ILE A 370 8.35 -17.06 8.27
CA ILE A 370 6.90 -16.91 8.10
C ILE A 370 6.35 -18.28 7.81
N SER A 371 5.33 -18.71 8.56
CA SER A 371 4.61 -19.94 8.27
C SER A 371 4.05 -19.91 6.85
N PRO A 372 4.28 -20.95 6.04
CA PRO A 372 3.69 -21.01 4.71
C PRO A 372 2.18 -21.00 4.83
N VAL A 373 1.50 -20.27 3.96
CA VAL A 373 0.06 -20.46 3.75
C VAL A 373 -0.12 -21.90 3.35
N ASN A 374 -1.13 -22.58 3.90
CA ASN A 374 -1.55 -23.92 3.46
C ASN A 374 -1.96 -23.81 1.97
N SER A 375 -0.96 -23.82 1.10
CA SER A 375 -1.11 -23.64 -0.34
C SER A 375 -1.41 -24.98 -0.99
N ARG A 376 -2.67 -25.32 -1.09
CA ARG A 376 -3.13 -26.26 -2.13
C ARG A 376 -3.15 -25.63 -3.54
N LEU A 377 -2.66 -24.39 -3.68
CA LEU A 377 -2.59 -23.65 -4.96
C LEU A 377 -1.18 -23.05 -5.13
N ARG A 378 -0.22 -23.90 -5.55
CA ARG A 378 1.05 -23.41 -6.09
C ARG A 378 0.81 -22.93 -7.52
N VAL A 379 0.74 -21.62 -7.71
CA VAL A 379 0.93 -21.02 -9.03
C VAL A 379 2.42 -21.13 -9.38
N SER A 380 2.72 -21.73 -10.53
CA SER A 380 4.04 -21.84 -11.11
C SER A 380 4.76 -20.48 -11.11
N ARG A 381 6.03 -20.49 -10.68
CA ARG A 381 6.92 -19.33 -10.74
C ARG A 381 7.01 -18.87 -12.20
N VAL A 382 6.72 -17.60 -12.43
CA VAL A 382 7.10 -16.91 -13.66
C VAL A 382 8.62 -16.79 -13.62
N PRO A 383 9.35 -17.21 -14.67
CA PRO A 383 10.78 -16.95 -14.78
C PRO A 383 11.07 -15.45 -14.74
N ALA A 384 12.21 -15.10 -14.16
CA ALA A 384 12.68 -13.72 -13.99
C ALA A 384 13.07 -13.08 -15.32
#